data_5ba541e2a58166c7aa9f42088c0eac87
#
_entry.id   5ba541e2a58166c7aa9f42088c0eac87
#
_cell.length_a   1.000
_cell.length_b   1.000
_cell.length_c   1.000
_cell.angle_alpha   90.00
_cell.angle_beta   90.00
_cell.angle_gamma   90.00
#
_symmetry.space_group_name_H-M   'P 1'
#
loop_
_entity.id
_entity.type
_entity.pdbx_description
1 polymer ?
#
loop_
_entity_poly.entity_id
_entity_poly.type
_entity_poly.pdbx_seq_one_letter_code
_entity_poly.pdbx_strand_id
1 'polypeptide(L)'
;MIFLAEAFTRPAMMTTLGKAGFAQSYTYFTWKNTRWELLELMGQLLDWRDFCRPNVFVNTPDILHEYLQRGGKPAFEARLVLAATLSPSYGIYSGFEHYENVPVRQGSEEYLNSEKYELKQRVLDGPLLPLVEALNRARRENAALQRLDNVAFLETENEALFAYAKRSGGNTILVVVNLDSEAPREGVCVVPASTGLPPAYRVYDLLAGETWTWHIGRNYVKLGPGKSHVLRVGGGGAGDA
;
A
#
# COMPACT_ATOMS: atom_id res chain seq x y z
N MET A 1 -25.65 -5.76 -2.90
CA MET A 1 -24.91 -5.83 -4.18
C MET A 1 -23.84 -4.74 -4.16
N ILE A 2 -22.63 -5.03 -4.62
CA ILE A 2 -21.53 -4.08 -4.70
C ILE A 2 -21.34 -3.74 -6.18
N PHE A 3 -21.37 -2.44 -6.52
CA PHE A 3 -21.03 -1.94 -7.84
C PHE A 3 -19.62 -1.35 -7.78
N LEU A 4 -18.72 -1.86 -8.59
CA LEU A 4 -17.36 -1.38 -8.75
C LEU A 4 -17.23 -0.63 -10.08
N ALA A 5 -16.87 0.64 -10.03
CA ALA A 5 -16.61 1.43 -11.22
C ALA A 5 -15.16 1.27 -11.68
N GLU A 6 -14.97 0.77 -12.88
CA GLU A 6 -13.69 0.84 -13.59
C GLU A 6 -13.71 2.04 -14.52
N ALA A 7 -13.53 3.22 -13.95
CA ALA A 7 -13.68 4.48 -14.66
C ALA A 7 -12.46 5.37 -14.40
N PHE A 8 -11.41 5.21 -15.21
CA PHE A 8 -10.27 6.12 -15.24
C PHE A 8 -10.63 7.40 -16.00
N THR A 9 -11.28 8.32 -15.32
CA THR A 9 -11.87 9.51 -15.89
C THR A 9 -11.65 10.74 -14.99
N ARG A 10 -12.21 11.88 -15.39
CA ARG A 10 -12.07 13.13 -14.62
C ARG A 10 -12.63 12.98 -13.21
N PRO A 11 -12.06 13.66 -12.20
CA PRO A 11 -12.53 13.64 -10.82
C PRO A 11 -14.04 13.87 -10.68
N ALA A 12 -14.61 14.81 -11.44
CA ALA A 12 -16.04 15.09 -11.42
C ALA A 12 -16.90 13.87 -11.82
N MET A 13 -16.47 13.07 -12.79
CA MET A 13 -17.19 11.87 -13.20
C MET A 13 -17.05 10.76 -12.15
N MET A 14 -15.86 10.56 -11.61
CA MET A 14 -15.63 9.57 -10.54
C MET A 14 -16.50 9.87 -9.32
N THR A 15 -16.56 11.14 -8.89
CA THR A 15 -17.41 11.55 -7.76
C THR A 15 -18.89 11.40 -8.08
N THR A 16 -19.31 11.65 -9.33
CA THR A 16 -20.70 11.44 -9.78
C THR A 16 -21.06 9.96 -9.70
N LEU A 17 -20.20 9.06 -10.17
CA LEU A 17 -20.43 7.62 -10.06
C LEU A 17 -20.54 7.16 -8.60
N GLY A 18 -19.68 7.65 -7.72
CA GLY A 18 -19.76 7.37 -6.29
C GLY A 18 -21.09 7.82 -5.69
N LYS A 19 -21.55 9.03 -6.01
CA LYS A 19 -22.85 9.55 -5.56
C LYS A 19 -24.05 8.84 -6.20
N ALA A 20 -23.88 8.28 -7.40
CA ALA A 20 -24.92 7.53 -8.09
C ALA A 20 -25.08 6.07 -7.58
N GLY A 21 -24.22 5.63 -6.64
CA GLY A 21 -24.34 4.33 -5.98
C GLY A 21 -23.29 3.30 -6.37
N PHE A 22 -22.25 3.67 -7.10
CA PHE A 22 -21.08 2.80 -7.25
C PHE A 22 -20.33 2.78 -5.93
N ALA A 23 -20.47 1.67 -5.21
CA ALA A 23 -19.95 1.52 -3.84
C ALA A 23 -18.41 1.60 -3.77
N GLN A 24 -17.74 1.22 -4.84
CA GLN A 24 -16.28 1.27 -4.98
C GLN A 24 -15.89 1.78 -6.37
N SER A 25 -14.69 2.35 -6.48
CA SER A 25 -14.11 2.78 -7.73
C SER A 25 -12.64 2.41 -7.80
N TYR A 26 -12.16 2.04 -8.98
CA TYR A 26 -10.74 2.02 -9.28
C TYR A 26 -10.17 3.42 -9.09
N THR A 27 -8.88 3.49 -8.84
CA THR A 27 -8.16 4.73 -8.58
C THR A 27 -6.92 4.83 -9.44
N TYR A 28 -6.35 6.03 -9.54
CA TYR A 28 -5.08 6.25 -10.25
C TYR A 28 -3.85 5.76 -9.48
N PHE A 29 -4.02 4.92 -8.45
CA PHE A 29 -2.92 4.42 -7.61
C PHE A 29 -1.79 3.77 -8.41
N THR A 30 -2.10 2.97 -9.43
CA THR A 30 -1.10 2.29 -10.27
C THR A 30 -0.05 3.24 -10.86
N TRP A 31 -0.44 4.48 -11.18
CA TRP A 31 0.44 5.49 -11.75
C TRP A 31 1.12 6.40 -10.72
N LYS A 32 0.79 6.28 -9.43
CA LYS A 32 1.32 7.12 -8.36
C LYS A 32 2.43 6.37 -7.62
N ASN A 33 3.70 6.66 -7.94
CA ASN A 33 4.86 5.90 -7.49
C ASN A 33 5.89 6.73 -6.71
N THR A 34 5.74 8.06 -6.68
CA THR A 34 6.54 8.96 -5.86
C THR A 34 5.79 9.37 -4.59
N ARG A 35 6.54 9.81 -3.58
CA ARG A 35 5.97 10.33 -2.32
C ARG A 35 4.93 11.42 -2.57
N TRP A 36 5.25 12.39 -3.42
CA TRP A 36 4.36 13.51 -3.71
C TRP A 36 3.05 13.05 -4.37
N GLU A 37 3.15 12.21 -5.37
CA GLU A 37 1.98 11.65 -6.08
C GLU A 37 1.08 10.82 -5.15
N LEU A 38 1.67 10.07 -4.23
CA LEU A 38 0.90 9.30 -3.24
C LEU A 38 0.19 10.22 -2.25
N LEU A 39 0.84 11.30 -1.80
CA LEU A 39 0.22 12.30 -0.93
C LEU A 39 -0.94 13.00 -1.64
N GLU A 40 -0.77 13.42 -2.89
CA GLU A 40 -1.84 14.04 -3.70
C GLU A 40 -3.04 13.10 -3.85
N LEU A 41 -2.78 11.86 -4.27
CA LEU A 41 -3.83 10.86 -4.45
C LEU A 41 -4.58 10.59 -3.14
N MET A 42 -3.85 10.37 -2.07
CA MET A 42 -4.48 10.07 -0.78
C MET A 42 -5.27 11.26 -0.23
N GLY A 43 -4.79 12.48 -0.42
CA GLY A 43 -5.55 13.70 -0.11
C GLY A 43 -6.90 13.72 -0.85
N GLN A 44 -6.88 13.48 -2.15
CA GLN A 44 -8.10 13.40 -2.97
C GLN A 44 -9.05 12.30 -2.49
N LEU A 45 -8.53 11.09 -2.19
CA LEU A 45 -9.36 9.98 -1.72
C LEU A 45 -9.97 10.26 -0.35
N LEU A 46 -9.25 10.95 0.52
CA LEU A 46 -9.76 11.38 1.83
C LEU A 46 -10.87 12.42 1.70
N ASP A 47 -10.77 13.34 0.77
CA ASP A 47 -11.81 14.33 0.49
C ASP A 47 -13.11 13.66 -0.04
N TRP A 48 -12.97 12.54 -0.71
CA TRP A 48 -14.11 11.81 -1.29
C TRP A 48 -14.66 10.69 -0.40
N ARG A 49 -14.07 10.44 0.76
CA ARG A 49 -14.35 9.26 1.60
C ARG A 49 -15.82 9.03 1.97
N ASP A 50 -16.63 10.08 1.98
CA ASP A 50 -18.03 9.99 2.40
C ASP A 50 -18.93 9.36 1.32
N PHE A 51 -18.54 9.42 0.06
CA PHE A 51 -19.36 8.95 -1.07
C PHE A 51 -18.61 8.10 -2.09
N CYS A 52 -17.29 8.07 -2.06
CA CYS A 52 -16.47 7.28 -2.99
C CYS A 52 -15.46 6.46 -2.19
N ARG A 53 -15.55 5.14 -2.28
CA ARG A 53 -14.60 4.24 -1.63
C ARG A 53 -13.59 3.73 -2.65
N PRO A 54 -12.30 3.94 -2.40
CA PRO A 54 -11.28 3.47 -3.32
C PRO A 54 -11.16 1.95 -3.27
N ASN A 55 -11.02 1.33 -4.42
CA ASN A 55 -10.38 0.05 -4.56
C ASN A 55 -9.00 0.29 -5.20
N VAL A 56 -7.96 0.03 -4.43
CA VAL A 56 -6.59 0.34 -4.83
C VAL A 56 -5.98 -0.88 -5.48
N PHE A 57 -5.80 -0.84 -6.80
CA PHE A 57 -5.16 -1.92 -7.54
C PHE A 57 -3.66 -1.70 -7.70
N VAL A 58 -2.87 -2.73 -7.44
CA VAL A 58 -1.41 -2.73 -7.70
C VAL A 58 -1.12 -2.79 -9.21
N ASN A 59 -1.97 -3.48 -9.93
CA ASN A 59 -1.98 -3.64 -11.39
C ASN A 59 -3.40 -3.99 -11.82
N THR A 60 -3.69 -3.93 -13.11
CA THR A 60 -4.97 -4.40 -13.69
C THR A 60 -4.68 -5.22 -14.94
N PRO A 61 -5.67 -5.90 -15.54
CA PRO A 61 -5.47 -6.59 -16.82
C PRO A 61 -4.91 -5.69 -17.93
N ASP A 62 -5.18 -4.38 -17.84
CA ASP A 62 -4.80 -3.38 -18.85
C ASP A 62 -3.63 -2.49 -18.44
N ILE A 63 -3.18 -2.58 -17.17
CA ILE A 63 -2.24 -1.62 -16.61
C ILE A 63 -1.10 -2.33 -15.90
N LEU A 64 0.00 -2.46 -16.62
CA LEU A 64 1.33 -2.79 -16.11
C LEU A 64 2.19 -1.53 -16.16
N HIS A 65 2.17 -0.72 -15.11
CA HIS A 65 2.91 0.53 -15.07
C HIS A 65 4.42 0.33 -15.16
N GLU A 66 5.12 1.31 -15.77
CA GLU A 66 6.58 1.27 -15.98
C GLU A 66 7.38 0.97 -14.70
N TYR A 67 6.94 1.44 -13.54
CA TYR A 67 7.55 1.16 -12.25
C TYR A 67 7.63 -0.35 -11.95
N LEU A 68 6.58 -1.12 -12.27
CA LEU A 68 6.58 -2.58 -12.16
C LEU A 68 7.40 -3.24 -13.27
N GLN A 69 7.34 -2.71 -14.50
CA GLN A 69 8.09 -3.26 -15.63
C GLN A 69 9.60 -3.25 -15.36
N ARG A 70 10.12 -2.17 -14.75
CA ARG A 70 11.56 -1.95 -14.54
C ARG A 70 12.05 -2.33 -13.16
N GLY A 71 11.26 -2.09 -12.12
CA GLY A 71 11.69 -2.23 -10.73
C GLY A 71 11.71 -3.67 -10.20
N GLY A 72 11.24 -4.65 -10.99
CA GLY A 72 11.27 -6.06 -10.62
C GLY A 72 10.63 -6.35 -9.27
N LYS A 73 11.07 -7.43 -8.62
CA LYS A 73 10.55 -7.88 -7.32
C LYS A 73 10.41 -6.77 -6.27
N PRO A 74 11.40 -5.86 -6.06
CA PRO A 74 11.26 -4.79 -5.07
C PRO A 74 10.08 -3.85 -5.34
N ALA A 75 9.82 -3.50 -6.61
CA ALA A 75 8.71 -2.66 -6.98
C ALA A 75 7.36 -3.33 -6.67
N PHE A 76 7.22 -4.63 -6.95
CA PHE A 76 6.02 -5.39 -6.62
C PHE A 76 5.77 -5.46 -5.12
N GLU A 77 6.81 -5.70 -4.32
CA GLU A 77 6.71 -5.73 -2.85
C GLU A 77 6.27 -4.37 -2.28
N ALA A 78 6.92 -3.27 -2.69
CA ALA A 78 6.56 -1.93 -2.25
C ALA A 78 5.11 -1.57 -2.61
N ARG A 79 4.70 -1.83 -3.86
CA ARG A 79 3.33 -1.54 -4.31
C ARG A 79 2.28 -2.35 -3.56
N LEU A 80 2.56 -3.62 -3.29
CA LEU A 80 1.66 -4.48 -2.52
C LEU A 80 1.48 -3.96 -1.08
N VAL A 81 2.58 -3.60 -0.40
CA VAL A 81 2.51 -3.05 0.96
C VAL A 81 1.70 -1.75 0.98
N LEU A 82 1.98 -0.83 0.06
CA LEU A 82 1.24 0.43 -0.05
C LEU A 82 -0.27 0.19 -0.28
N ALA A 83 -0.62 -0.65 -1.25
CA ALA A 83 -2.02 -0.93 -1.55
C ALA A 83 -2.75 -1.57 -0.35
N ALA A 84 -2.12 -2.57 0.27
CA ALA A 84 -2.72 -3.31 1.38
C ALA A 84 -2.85 -2.51 2.68
N THR A 85 -2.04 -1.46 2.87
CA THR A 85 -2.00 -0.71 4.14
C THR A 85 -2.58 0.70 4.06
N LEU A 86 -2.60 1.35 2.88
CA LEU A 86 -3.23 2.66 2.69
C LEU A 86 -4.76 2.58 2.60
N SER A 87 -5.28 1.55 1.90
CA SER A 87 -6.71 1.44 1.62
C SER A 87 -7.37 0.25 2.34
N PRO A 88 -8.63 0.38 2.76
CA PRO A 88 -9.42 -0.74 3.27
C PRO A 88 -9.78 -1.77 2.18
N SER A 89 -9.71 -1.41 0.92
CA SER A 89 -9.94 -2.31 -0.22
C SER A 89 -8.79 -2.18 -1.21
N TYR A 90 -8.20 -3.31 -1.58
CA TYR A 90 -7.17 -3.37 -2.61
C TYR A 90 -7.37 -4.59 -3.52
N GLY A 91 -6.86 -4.51 -4.71
CA GLY A 91 -6.93 -5.56 -5.72
C GLY A 91 -5.56 -5.94 -6.27
N ILE A 92 -5.46 -7.20 -6.66
CA ILE A 92 -4.31 -7.80 -7.34
C ILE A 92 -4.84 -8.46 -8.60
N TYR A 93 -4.29 -8.12 -9.76
CA TYR A 93 -4.52 -8.88 -10.97
C TYR A 93 -3.62 -10.11 -10.98
N SER A 94 -4.19 -11.23 -11.37
CA SER A 94 -3.54 -12.55 -11.45
C SER A 94 -2.25 -12.51 -12.25
N GLY A 95 -1.16 -13.10 -11.71
CA GLY A 95 0.20 -13.02 -12.25
C GLY A 95 1.10 -12.00 -11.52
N PHE A 96 0.53 -11.10 -10.75
CA PHE A 96 1.30 -10.22 -9.88
C PHE A 96 2.11 -11.01 -8.85
N GLU A 97 1.56 -12.09 -8.33
CA GLU A 97 2.21 -12.99 -7.39
C GLU A 97 3.44 -13.71 -7.96
N HIS A 98 3.54 -13.78 -9.29
CA HIS A 98 4.67 -14.32 -10.03
C HIS A 98 5.64 -13.24 -10.55
N TYR A 99 5.42 -11.98 -10.21
CA TYR A 99 6.19 -10.84 -10.72
C TYR A 99 6.11 -10.71 -12.24
N GLU A 100 4.98 -11.03 -12.86
CA GLU A 100 4.78 -10.82 -14.29
C GLU A 100 4.93 -9.32 -14.60
N ASN A 101 5.97 -8.98 -15.39
CA ASN A 101 6.36 -7.60 -15.64
C ASN A 101 6.71 -7.31 -17.11
N VAL A 102 6.32 -8.19 -18.02
CA VAL A 102 6.65 -8.04 -19.44
C VAL A 102 5.49 -7.38 -20.18
N PRO A 103 5.68 -6.18 -20.74
CA PRO A 103 4.68 -5.52 -21.56
C PRO A 103 4.64 -6.12 -22.96
N VAL A 104 3.51 -5.98 -23.68
CA VAL A 104 3.34 -6.43 -25.06
C VAL A 104 4.36 -5.81 -26.01
N ARG A 105 4.81 -4.59 -25.71
CA ARG A 105 5.87 -3.85 -26.41
C ARG A 105 6.40 -2.74 -25.52
N GLN A 106 7.57 -2.24 -25.80
CA GLN A 106 8.15 -1.10 -25.10
C GLN A 106 7.20 0.12 -25.12
N GLY A 107 7.00 0.74 -23.97
CA GLY A 107 6.11 1.89 -23.79
C GLY A 107 4.62 1.57 -23.71
N SER A 108 4.24 0.29 -23.75
CA SER A 108 2.88 -0.17 -23.48
C SER A 108 2.72 -0.52 -22.01
N GLU A 109 1.53 -0.30 -21.48
CA GLU A 109 1.12 -0.81 -20.16
C GLU A 109 0.33 -2.12 -20.25
N GLU A 110 0.09 -2.63 -21.45
CA GLU A 110 -0.60 -3.88 -21.68
C GLU A 110 0.36 -5.08 -21.49
N TYR A 111 -0.10 -6.10 -20.78
CA TYR A 111 0.68 -7.31 -20.53
C TYR A 111 0.91 -8.12 -21.81
N LEU A 112 2.13 -8.65 -21.97
CA LEU A 112 2.40 -9.68 -22.97
C LEU A 112 1.55 -10.92 -22.65
N ASN A 113 0.87 -11.44 -23.68
CA ASN A 113 0.01 -12.63 -23.54
C ASN A 113 -1.03 -12.45 -22.40
N SER A 114 -1.70 -11.31 -22.35
CA SER A 114 -2.74 -11.07 -21.35
C SER A 114 -3.94 -11.98 -21.57
N GLU A 115 -4.75 -12.16 -20.52
CA GLU A 115 -6.00 -12.93 -20.58
C GLU A 115 -7.06 -12.37 -21.52
N LYS A 116 -6.83 -11.18 -22.07
CA LYS A 116 -7.60 -10.65 -23.20
C LYS A 116 -7.50 -11.50 -24.45
N TYR A 117 -6.36 -12.17 -24.63
CA TYR A 117 -6.01 -12.81 -25.90
C TYR A 117 -5.77 -14.31 -25.78
N GLU A 118 -5.52 -14.80 -24.57
CA GLU A 118 -5.29 -16.22 -24.33
C GLU A 118 -5.87 -16.69 -23.00
N LEU A 119 -6.32 -17.94 -22.95
CA LEU A 119 -6.75 -18.59 -21.72
C LEU A 119 -5.51 -19.00 -20.92
N LYS A 120 -5.29 -18.37 -19.78
CA LYS A 120 -4.20 -18.71 -18.85
C LYS A 120 -4.68 -19.64 -17.75
N GLN A 121 -3.95 -20.74 -17.56
CA GLN A 121 -4.10 -21.57 -16.36
C GLN A 121 -2.97 -21.18 -15.39
N ARG A 122 -3.33 -20.59 -14.25
CA ARG A 122 -2.37 -20.15 -13.24
C ARG A 122 -2.36 -21.11 -12.07
N VAL A 123 -1.19 -21.43 -11.59
CA VAL A 123 -0.98 -22.15 -10.33
C VAL A 123 -0.81 -21.13 -9.23
N LEU A 124 -1.48 -21.33 -8.10
CA LEU A 124 -1.38 -20.42 -6.94
C LEU A 124 -0.17 -20.80 -6.07
N ASP A 125 1.03 -20.62 -6.61
CA ASP A 125 2.32 -20.93 -5.97
C ASP A 125 3.34 -19.79 -6.11
N GLY A 126 2.89 -18.60 -6.47
CA GLY A 126 3.74 -17.44 -6.74
C GLY A 126 4.61 -17.03 -5.54
N PRO A 127 5.88 -16.64 -5.78
CA PRO A 127 6.85 -16.31 -4.73
C PRO A 127 6.46 -15.07 -3.89
N LEU A 128 5.49 -14.26 -4.33
CA LEU A 128 4.97 -13.12 -3.57
C LEU A 128 3.84 -13.51 -2.61
N LEU A 129 3.25 -14.71 -2.73
CA LEU A 129 2.13 -15.15 -1.89
C LEU A 129 2.40 -15.09 -0.39
N PRO A 130 3.60 -15.42 0.13
CA PRO A 130 3.88 -15.27 1.57
C PRO A 130 3.71 -13.83 2.06
N LEU A 131 4.09 -12.83 1.27
CA LEU A 131 3.89 -11.41 1.60
C LEU A 131 2.40 -11.02 1.53
N VAL A 132 1.67 -11.52 0.52
CA VAL A 132 0.21 -11.33 0.41
C VAL A 132 -0.48 -11.89 1.65
N GLU A 133 -0.11 -13.10 2.06
CA GLU A 133 -0.65 -13.75 3.26
C GLU A 133 -0.38 -12.96 4.53
N ALA A 134 0.88 -12.53 4.73
CA ALA A 134 1.29 -11.73 5.90
C ALA A 134 0.51 -10.40 5.97
N LEU A 135 0.39 -9.70 4.85
CA LEU A 135 -0.37 -8.45 4.77
C LEU A 135 -1.87 -8.66 5.01
N ASN A 136 -2.46 -9.70 4.43
CA ASN A 136 -3.87 -10.01 4.66
C ASN A 136 -4.14 -10.42 6.11
N ARG A 137 -3.22 -11.12 6.76
CA ARG A 137 -3.28 -11.41 8.19
C ARG A 137 -3.19 -10.13 9.01
N ALA A 138 -2.18 -9.27 8.72
CA ALA A 138 -2.05 -7.97 9.37
C ALA A 138 -3.33 -7.14 9.26
N ARG A 139 -3.98 -7.12 8.09
CA ARG A 139 -5.25 -6.42 7.87
C ARG A 139 -6.40 -6.99 8.69
N ARG A 140 -6.52 -8.31 8.81
CA ARG A 140 -7.58 -8.94 9.63
C ARG A 140 -7.39 -8.69 11.12
N GLU A 141 -6.15 -8.69 11.58
CA GLU A 141 -5.81 -8.55 13.00
C GLU A 141 -5.72 -7.09 13.49
N ASN A 142 -5.69 -6.12 12.57
CA ASN A 142 -5.48 -4.72 12.92
C ASN A 142 -6.58 -3.82 12.33
N ALA A 143 -7.50 -3.39 13.17
CA ALA A 143 -8.61 -2.51 12.80
C ALA A 143 -8.13 -1.18 12.16
N ALA A 144 -6.95 -0.70 12.51
CA ALA A 144 -6.35 0.48 11.90
C ALA A 144 -6.14 0.34 10.39
N LEU A 145 -5.88 -0.87 9.87
CA LEU A 145 -5.69 -1.14 8.45
C LEU A 145 -7.00 -1.29 7.66
N GLN A 146 -8.14 -1.36 8.36
CA GLN A 146 -9.46 -1.56 7.74
C GLN A 146 -10.22 -0.26 7.48
N ARG A 147 -9.58 0.90 7.70
CA ARG A 147 -10.18 2.23 7.51
C ARG A 147 -9.40 3.05 6.51
N LEU A 148 -10.07 4.00 5.84
CA LEU A 148 -9.44 4.97 4.95
C LEU A 148 -9.13 6.27 5.68
N ASP A 149 -10.04 6.73 6.54
CA ASP A 149 -10.12 8.07 7.14
C ASP A 149 -9.21 8.28 8.36
N ASN A 150 -8.34 7.32 8.64
CA ASN A 150 -7.49 7.30 9.83
C ASN A 150 -5.98 7.36 9.54
N VAL A 151 -5.60 7.79 8.33
CA VAL A 151 -4.22 7.92 7.93
C VAL A 151 -3.67 9.30 8.32
N ALA A 152 -2.46 9.32 8.90
CA ALA A 152 -1.68 10.51 9.15
C ALA A 152 -0.29 10.31 8.53
N PHE A 153 0.10 11.16 7.59
CA PHE A 153 1.40 11.08 6.96
C PHE A 153 2.50 11.57 7.90
N LEU A 154 3.63 10.87 7.89
CA LEU A 154 4.79 11.17 8.73
C LEU A 154 5.89 11.81 7.88
N GLU A 155 6.61 12.73 8.47
CA GLU A 155 7.79 13.32 7.84
C GLU A 155 8.95 12.32 7.80
N THR A 156 9.68 12.33 6.71
CA THR A 156 10.92 11.59 6.55
C THR A 156 11.99 12.50 5.98
N GLU A 157 13.24 12.34 6.42
CA GLU A 157 14.39 13.11 5.90
C GLU A 157 14.88 12.63 4.53
N ASN A 158 14.29 11.54 4.02
CA ASN A 158 14.61 10.99 2.71
C ASN A 158 13.32 10.86 1.89
N GLU A 159 13.26 11.51 0.74
CA GLU A 159 12.07 11.52 -0.13
C GLU A 159 11.71 10.15 -0.69
N ALA A 160 12.67 9.23 -0.79
CA ALA A 160 12.41 7.86 -1.20
C ALA A 160 11.76 7.02 -0.08
N LEU A 161 11.73 7.51 1.16
CA LEU A 161 11.01 6.87 2.26
C LEU A 161 9.63 7.49 2.41
N PHE A 162 8.59 6.70 2.24
CA PHE A 162 7.21 7.11 2.45
C PHE A 162 6.68 6.52 3.75
N ALA A 163 6.24 7.39 4.67
CA ALA A 163 5.84 6.95 6.00
C ALA A 163 4.47 7.51 6.40
N TYR A 164 3.72 6.72 7.14
CA TYR A 164 2.41 7.11 7.67
C TYR A 164 2.03 6.27 8.91
N ALA A 165 1.13 6.84 9.70
CA ALA A 165 0.47 6.17 10.82
C ALA A 165 -1.00 5.95 10.51
N LYS A 166 -1.57 4.85 10.99
CA LYS A 166 -3.01 4.58 10.99
C LYS A 166 -3.44 4.18 12.38
N ARG A 167 -4.56 4.74 12.85
CA ARG A 167 -5.06 4.45 14.20
C ARG A 167 -6.55 4.17 14.21
N SER A 168 -6.95 3.16 14.96
CA SER A 168 -8.36 2.85 15.24
C SER A 168 -8.49 2.34 16.68
N GLY A 169 -9.11 3.13 17.54
CA GLY A 169 -9.15 2.83 18.98
C GLY A 169 -7.73 2.73 19.58
N GLY A 170 -7.45 1.63 20.25
CA GLY A 170 -6.13 1.32 20.82
C GLY A 170 -5.12 0.73 19.83
N ASN A 171 -5.56 0.41 18.59
CA ASN A 171 -4.68 -0.19 17.58
C ASN A 171 -4.00 0.90 16.74
N THR A 172 -2.68 0.92 16.73
CA THR A 172 -1.86 1.86 15.95
C THR A 172 -0.85 1.07 15.12
N ILE A 173 -0.82 1.37 13.82
CA ILE A 173 0.13 0.83 12.85
C ILE A 173 0.94 1.99 12.27
N LEU A 174 2.26 1.85 12.28
CA LEU A 174 3.19 2.74 11.60
C LEU A 174 3.74 2.00 10.38
N VAL A 175 3.75 2.64 9.25
CA VAL A 175 4.26 2.04 8.00
C VAL A 175 5.35 2.93 7.45
N VAL A 176 6.47 2.32 7.03
CA VAL A 176 7.54 2.99 6.29
C VAL A 176 7.89 2.12 5.08
N VAL A 177 7.87 2.71 3.90
CA VAL A 177 8.16 2.03 2.63
C VAL A 177 9.31 2.72 1.93
N ASN A 178 10.28 1.95 1.48
CA ASN A 178 11.28 2.43 0.52
C ASN A 178 10.66 2.38 -0.89
N LEU A 179 10.40 3.53 -1.49
CA LEU A 179 9.84 3.66 -2.85
C LEU A 179 10.87 3.40 -3.95
N ASP A 180 12.16 3.39 -3.60
CA ASP A 180 13.23 3.08 -4.54
C ASP A 180 13.35 1.56 -4.69
N SER A 181 13.12 1.07 -5.91
CA SER A 181 13.21 -0.36 -6.24
C SER A 181 14.63 -0.83 -6.56
N GLU A 182 15.61 0.10 -6.67
CA GLU A 182 16.98 -0.21 -7.10
C GLU A 182 18.00 -0.11 -5.97
N ALA A 183 17.80 0.83 -5.03
CA ALA A 183 18.78 1.12 -3.99
C ALA A 183 18.20 1.04 -2.58
N PRO A 184 19.01 0.59 -1.60
CA PRO A 184 18.65 0.76 -0.20
C PRO A 184 18.58 2.23 0.16
N ARG A 185 17.62 2.60 0.99
CA ARG A 185 17.43 3.97 1.47
C ARG A 185 17.40 4.00 2.98
N GLU A 186 17.97 5.05 3.53
CA GLU A 186 18.00 5.27 4.97
C GLU A 186 17.69 6.73 5.28
N GLY A 187 17.20 6.98 6.48
CA GLY A 187 16.84 8.32 6.95
C GLY A 187 16.08 8.26 8.25
N VAL A 188 15.60 9.41 8.69
CA VAL A 188 14.82 9.53 9.91
C VAL A 188 13.33 9.64 9.55
N CYS A 189 12.52 8.81 10.21
CA CYS A 189 11.07 8.96 10.25
C CYS A 189 10.69 9.70 11.53
N VAL A 190 9.91 10.77 11.42
CA VAL A 190 9.50 11.60 12.54
C VAL A 190 8.08 11.24 12.97
N VAL A 191 7.91 10.72 14.17
CA VAL A 191 6.59 10.44 14.76
C VAL A 191 6.20 11.61 15.65
N PRO A 192 5.20 12.44 15.26
CA PRO A 192 4.84 13.63 16.02
C PRO A 192 4.10 13.30 17.31
N ALA A 193 4.19 14.17 18.31
CA ALA A 193 3.47 14.04 19.58
C ALA A 193 1.94 13.99 19.41
N SER A 194 1.42 14.54 18.31
CA SER A 194 0.00 14.50 17.96
C SER A 194 -0.54 13.08 17.71
N THR A 195 0.33 12.09 17.55
CA THR A 195 -0.08 10.66 17.50
C THR A 195 -0.63 10.16 18.82
N GLY A 196 -0.36 10.87 19.94
CA GLY A 196 -0.79 10.49 21.28
C GLY A 196 -0.14 9.22 21.82
N LEU A 197 1.00 8.82 21.25
CA LEU A 197 1.80 7.71 21.75
C LEU A 197 2.66 8.14 22.95
N PRO A 198 3.08 7.22 23.83
CA PRO A 198 4.01 7.55 24.92
C PRO A 198 5.39 7.98 24.35
N PRO A 199 6.24 8.67 25.17
CA PRO A 199 7.54 9.13 24.71
C PRO A 199 8.44 8.05 24.12
N ALA A 200 8.37 6.82 24.68
CA ALA A 200 9.01 5.63 24.16
C ALA A 200 7.99 4.48 24.12
N TYR A 201 8.00 3.69 23.08
CA TYR A 201 7.07 2.59 22.90
C TYR A 201 7.68 1.44 22.09
N ARG A 202 7.23 0.23 22.36
CA ARG A 202 7.62 -0.94 21.57
C ARG A 202 6.84 -0.96 20.27
N VAL A 203 7.49 -1.38 19.20
CA VAL A 203 6.89 -1.69 17.91
C VAL A 203 7.25 -3.11 17.52
N TYR A 204 6.28 -3.82 16.94
CA TYR A 204 6.46 -5.17 16.40
C TYR A 204 6.23 -5.12 14.88
N ASP A 205 7.23 -5.53 14.10
CA ASP A 205 7.10 -5.59 12.65
C ASP A 205 6.32 -6.83 12.24
N LEU A 206 5.15 -6.60 11.65
CA LEU A 206 4.24 -7.66 11.20
C LEU A 206 4.76 -8.44 9.99
N LEU A 207 5.80 -7.93 9.31
CA LEU A 207 6.42 -8.59 8.16
C LEU A 207 7.69 -9.36 8.54
N ALA A 208 8.56 -8.74 9.36
CA ALA A 208 9.84 -9.32 9.75
C ALA A 208 9.77 -10.14 11.05
N GLY A 209 8.74 -9.94 11.89
CA GLY A 209 8.62 -10.59 13.20
C GLY A 209 9.58 -10.02 14.26
N GLU A 210 10.17 -8.86 14.00
CA GLU A 210 11.14 -8.21 14.87
C GLU A 210 10.49 -7.15 15.77
N THR A 211 11.14 -6.84 16.87
CA THR A 211 10.65 -5.85 17.85
C THR A 211 11.72 -4.80 18.12
N TRP A 212 11.31 -3.54 18.08
CA TRP A 212 12.19 -2.40 18.42
C TRP A 212 11.52 -1.47 19.42
N THR A 213 12.31 -0.57 19.98
CA THR A 213 11.81 0.60 20.72
C THR A 213 11.89 1.82 19.83
N TRP A 214 10.74 2.44 19.60
CA TRP A 214 10.61 3.73 18.91
C TRP A 214 10.22 4.81 19.90
N HIS A 215 10.38 6.07 19.47
CA HIS A 215 10.14 7.24 20.29
C HIS A 215 9.25 8.26 19.56
N ILE A 216 8.57 9.10 20.31
CA ILE A 216 8.08 10.36 19.77
C ILE A 216 9.27 11.17 19.28
N GLY A 217 9.15 11.73 18.06
CA GLY A 217 10.23 12.42 17.36
C GLY A 217 10.98 11.50 16.41
N ARG A 218 12.28 11.47 16.47
CA ARG A 218 13.18 10.95 15.45
C ARG A 218 13.46 9.45 15.61
N ASN A 219 13.18 8.67 14.59
CA ASN A 219 13.46 7.23 14.53
C ASN A 219 14.23 6.91 13.25
N TYR A 220 15.43 6.37 13.38
CA TYR A 220 16.23 5.97 12.23
C TYR A 220 15.67 4.72 11.58
N VAL A 221 15.61 4.72 10.24
CA VAL A 221 15.15 3.61 9.42
C VAL A 221 16.12 3.37 8.28
N LYS A 222 16.42 2.09 8.01
CA LYS A 222 17.17 1.65 6.83
C LYS A 222 16.45 0.48 6.19
N LEU A 223 16.07 0.64 4.92
CA LEU A 223 15.31 -0.34 4.15
C LEU A 223 16.04 -0.68 2.86
N GLY A 224 16.12 -1.96 2.54
CA GLY A 224 16.55 -2.43 1.21
C GLY A 224 15.61 -1.95 0.10
N PRO A 225 15.96 -2.18 -1.17
CA PRO A 225 15.13 -1.79 -2.30
C PRO A 225 13.70 -2.33 -2.17
N GLY A 226 12.69 -1.47 -2.27
CA GLY A 226 11.29 -1.84 -2.17
C GLY A 226 10.83 -2.44 -0.83
N LYS A 227 11.69 -2.50 0.17
CA LYS A 227 11.37 -3.07 1.49
C LYS A 227 10.56 -2.10 2.33
N SER A 228 9.88 -2.66 3.33
CA SER A 228 8.96 -1.92 4.18
C SER A 228 8.97 -2.43 5.60
N HIS A 229 8.66 -1.55 6.53
CA HIS A 229 8.22 -1.90 7.88
C HIS A 229 6.71 -1.68 8.01
N VAL A 230 6.01 -2.65 8.59
CA VAL A 230 4.61 -2.53 9.02
C VAL A 230 4.57 -2.81 10.52
N LEU A 231 4.64 -1.74 11.29
CA LEU A 231 4.92 -1.77 12.72
C LEU A 231 3.63 -1.64 13.52
N ARG A 232 3.26 -2.66 14.28
CA ARG A 232 2.21 -2.55 15.29
C ARG A 232 2.80 -1.96 16.58
N VAL A 233 2.20 -0.88 17.08
CA VAL A 233 2.58 -0.30 18.38
C VAL A 233 2.00 -1.16 19.49
N GLY A 234 2.84 -1.45 20.51
CA GLY A 234 2.54 -2.37 21.60
C GLY A 234 3.18 -3.73 21.43
N GLY A 235 3.22 -4.56 22.48
CA GLY A 235 3.93 -5.85 22.51
C GLY A 235 3.47 -6.83 21.43
N GLY A 236 4.36 -7.67 21.00
CA GLY A 236 4.08 -8.80 20.10
C GLY A 236 3.30 -9.89 20.83
N GLY A 237 2.23 -10.36 20.20
CA GLY A 237 1.55 -11.57 20.60
C GLY A 237 0.26 -11.36 21.42
N ALA A 238 -0.76 -12.13 21.06
CA ALA A 238 -1.90 -12.43 21.91
C ALA A 238 -1.40 -13.23 23.13
N GLY A 239 -0.95 -12.54 24.20
CA GLY A 239 -0.38 -13.20 25.36
C GLY A 239 -0.02 -12.31 26.54
N ASP A 240 -0.07 -10.99 26.40
CA ASP A 240 0.16 -10.06 27.52
C ASP A 240 -1.19 -9.46 27.96
N ALA A 241 -2.02 -10.24 28.60
CA ALA A 241 -3.12 -9.82 29.44
C ALA A 241 -2.85 -10.23 30.88
#